data_26a2dab3febc9b2ea3c46d83dabbc07e
#
_entry.id   26a2dab3febc9b2ea3c46d83dabbc07e
#
_cell.length_a   1.000
_cell.length_b   1.000
_cell.length_c   1.000
_cell.angle_alpha   90.00
_cell.angle_beta   90.00
_cell.angle_gamma   90.00
#
_symmetry.space_group_name_H-M   'P 1'
#
loop_
_entity.id
_entity.type
_entity.pdbx_description
1 polymer ?
#
loop_
_entity_poly.entity_id
_entity_poly.type
_entity_poly.pdbx_seq_one_letter_code
_entity_poly.pdbx_strand_id
1 'polypeptide(L)'
;VTHDQEEALTMSDTIVVMNQGYIQQMGSPEDIYNEPQNAFVADFIGESNIIEGVMIQDRLVQILGAKFDCVDTGFGQNKPVDVVIRPEDVDLVEPEKGTITGVVTHLIFKGVHYEMEVQANGFEWLVHSTDMFPVGQKVGIHVDPFDIQIMNKPESEDEEAIGVNE
;
A
#
# COMPACT_ATOMS: atom_id res chain seq x y z
N VAL A 1 2.25 -14.53 21.63
CA VAL A 1 1.23 -13.58 21.18
C VAL A 1 1.73 -12.16 21.38
N THR A 2 1.60 -11.32 20.37
CA THR A 2 2.04 -9.93 20.43
C THR A 2 1.11 -9.04 19.60
N HIS A 3 1.05 -7.76 19.97
CA HIS A 3 0.44 -6.70 19.18
C HIS A 3 1.50 -5.82 18.49
N ASP A 4 2.78 -6.12 18.68
CA ASP A 4 3.90 -5.40 18.09
C ASP A 4 4.33 -6.10 16.79
N GLN A 5 4.10 -5.45 15.65
CA GLN A 5 4.39 -5.99 14.34
C GLN A 5 5.88 -6.20 14.12
N GLU A 6 6.72 -5.27 14.59
CA GLU A 6 8.17 -5.39 14.46
C GLU A 6 8.70 -6.61 15.23
N GLU A 7 8.22 -6.81 16.47
CA GLU A 7 8.55 -7.98 17.27
C GLU A 7 8.15 -9.27 16.55
N ALA A 8 6.93 -9.33 16.00
CA ALA A 8 6.47 -10.50 15.25
C ALA A 8 7.37 -10.79 14.06
N LEU A 9 7.72 -9.76 13.29
CA LEU A 9 8.54 -9.91 12.07
C LEU A 9 9.98 -10.34 12.39
N THR A 10 10.54 -9.90 13.51
CA THR A 10 11.96 -10.13 13.82
C THR A 10 12.22 -11.37 14.66
N MET A 11 11.24 -11.81 15.46
CA MET A 11 11.42 -12.88 16.44
C MET A 11 10.68 -14.18 16.12
N SER A 12 9.85 -14.19 15.10
CA SER A 12 9.00 -15.34 14.78
C SER A 12 9.54 -16.11 13.58
N ASP A 13 9.38 -17.45 13.60
CA ASP A 13 9.59 -18.30 12.43
C ASP A 13 8.34 -18.39 11.57
N THR A 14 7.18 -18.41 12.22
CA THR A 14 5.87 -18.41 11.59
C THR A 14 4.99 -17.36 12.26
N ILE A 15 4.30 -16.57 11.46
CA ILE A 15 3.37 -15.55 11.93
C ILE A 15 1.95 -15.97 11.58
N VAL A 16 1.05 -15.83 12.53
CA VAL A 16 -0.39 -15.98 12.32
C VAL A 16 -1.04 -14.63 12.61
N VAL A 17 -1.62 -14.04 11.59
CA VAL A 17 -2.36 -12.77 11.72
C VAL A 17 -3.83 -13.10 11.98
N MET A 18 -4.36 -12.57 13.08
CA MET A 18 -5.74 -12.82 13.49
C MET A 18 -6.50 -11.51 13.61
N ASN A 19 -7.80 -11.59 13.32
CA ASN A 19 -8.74 -10.49 13.56
C ASN A 19 -10.08 -11.07 13.98
N GLN A 20 -10.63 -10.60 15.10
CA GLN A 20 -11.93 -11.02 15.64
C GLN A 20 -12.07 -12.54 15.75
N GLY A 21 -11.00 -13.22 16.16
CA GLY A 21 -11.00 -14.67 16.34
C GLY A 21 -10.78 -15.49 15.08
N TYR A 22 -10.65 -14.85 13.92
CA TYR A 22 -10.43 -15.54 12.65
C TYR A 22 -8.98 -15.36 12.20
N ILE A 23 -8.41 -16.42 11.63
CA ILE A 23 -7.08 -16.37 11.02
C ILE A 23 -7.20 -15.68 9.67
N GLN A 24 -6.47 -14.58 9.51
CA GLN A 24 -6.41 -13.82 8.26
C GLN A 24 -5.35 -14.35 7.32
N GLN A 25 -4.19 -14.70 7.88
CA GLN A 25 -3.10 -15.27 7.12
C GLN A 25 -2.10 -15.94 8.06
N MET A 26 -1.39 -16.94 7.56
CA MET A 26 -0.31 -17.61 8.25
C MET A 26 0.85 -17.85 7.29
N GLY A 27 2.08 -17.60 7.73
CA GLY A 27 3.26 -17.80 6.90
C GLY A 27 4.53 -17.31 7.57
N SER A 28 5.62 -17.28 6.80
CA SER A 28 6.87 -16.70 7.24
C SER A 28 6.75 -15.18 7.35
N PRO A 29 7.64 -14.52 8.12
CA PRO A 29 7.65 -13.06 8.17
C PRO A 29 7.74 -12.41 6.80
N GLU A 30 8.56 -12.94 5.92
CA GLU A 30 8.74 -12.41 4.56
C GLU A 30 7.47 -12.56 3.72
N ASP A 31 6.81 -13.73 3.81
CA ASP A 31 5.56 -13.96 3.08
C ASP A 31 4.45 -13.03 3.55
N ILE A 32 4.32 -12.86 4.85
CA ILE A 32 3.29 -11.99 5.43
C ILE A 32 3.51 -10.53 5.01
N TYR A 33 4.76 -10.07 5.02
CA TYR A 33 5.09 -8.69 4.66
C TYR A 33 5.01 -8.44 3.14
N ASN A 34 5.57 -9.34 2.35
CA ASN A 34 5.70 -9.15 0.90
C ASN A 34 4.48 -9.58 0.11
N GLU A 35 3.73 -10.56 0.62
CA GLU A 35 2.57 -11.13 -0.08
C GLU A 35 1.34 -11.20 0.85
N PRO A 36 0.89 -10.07 1.40
CA PRO A 36 -0.32 -10.07 2.23
C PRO A 36 -1.54 -10.50 1.40
N GLN A 37 -2.40 -11.30 2.00
CA GLN A 37 -3.58 -11.85 1.30
C GLN A 37 -4.72 -10.86 1.17
N ASN A 38 -4.79 -9.87 2.06
CA ASN A 38 -5.81 -8.83 2.01
C ASN A 38 -5.29 -7.51 2.58
N ALA A 39 -6.08 -6.46 2.43
CA ALA A 39 -5.70 -5.13 2.89
C ALA A 39 -5.51 -5.04 4.40
N PHE A 40 -6.29 -5.80 5.18
CA PHE A 40 -6.13 -5.85 6.63
C PHE A 40 -4.74 -6.33 7.02
N VAL A 41 -4.29 -7.45 6.46
CA VAL A 41 -2.96 -8.00 6.75
C VAL A 41 -1.86 -7.01 6.33
N ALA A 42 -1.99 -6.42 5.15
CA ALA A 42 -1.04 -5.45 4.65
C ALA A 42 -0.88 -4.25 5.60
N ASP A 43 -2.01 -3.67 6.03
CA ASP A 43 -2.02 -2.50 6.91
C ASP A 43 -1.58 -2.86 8.33
N PHE A 44 -2.00 -4.01 8.83
CA PHE A 44 -1.66 -4.46 10.18
C PHE A 44 -0.16 -4.72 10.36
N ILE A 45 0.48 -5.32 9.36
CA ILE A 45 1.90 -5.70 9.42
C ILE A 45 2.84 -4.49 9.22
N GLY A 46 2.42 -3.49 8.49
CA GLY A 46 3.22 -2.30 8.27
C GLY A 46 2.40 -1.22 7.59
N GLU A 47 2.84 0.03 7.74
CA GLU A 47 2.17 1.14 7.10
C GLU A 47 2.07 0.93 5.59
N SER A 48 0.92 1.28 5.01
CA SER A 48 0.64 1.12 3.59
C SER A 48 -0.27 2.23 3.09
N ASN A 49 -0.09 2.57 1.82
CA ASN A 49 -1.11 3.30 1.10
C ASN A 49 -2.10 2.28 0.54
N ILE A 50 -3.33 2.32 0.99
CA ILE A 50 -4.40 1.43 0.53
C ILE A 50 -5.41 2.27 -0.21
N ILE A 51 -5.57 2.02 -1.50
CA ILE A 51 -6.34 2.86 -2.40
C ILE A 51 -7.29 1.98 -3.21
N GLU A 52 -8.53 2.40 -3.33
CA GLU A 52 -9.46 1.73 -4.23
C GLU A 52 -9.04 1.96 -5.68
N GLY A 53 -9.06 0.90 -6.46
CA GLY A 53 -8.71 0.96 -7.86
C GLY A 53 -9.59 0.08 -8.72
N VAL A 54 -9.37 0.13 -10.01
CA VAL A 54 -10.04 -0.72 -11.00
C VAL A 54 -8.99 -1.39 -11.86
N MET A 55 -8.98 -2.71 -11.85
CA MET A 55 -8.12 -3.49 -12.74
C MET A 55 -8.72 -3.44 -14.13
N ILE A 56 -8.16 -2.61 -15.00
CA ILE A 56 -8.70 -2.40 -16.37
C ILE A 56 -8.51 -3.66 -17.19
N GLN A 57 -7.33 -4.22 -17.13
CA GLN A 57 -6.92 -5.46 -17.81
C GLN A 57 -5.64 -5.97 -17.15
N ASP A 58 -5.13 -7.10 -17.62
CA ASP A 58 -3.87 -7.62 -17.12
C ASP A 58 -2.77 -6.55 -17.19
N ARG A 59 -2.05 -6.37 -16.11
CA ARG A 59 -0.92 -5.45 -15.98
C ARG A 59 -1.27 -3.96 -16.12
N LEU A 60 -2.55 -3.61 -15.96
CA LEU A 60 -2.98 -2.21 -16.02
C LEU A 60 -4.08 -1.93 -14.99
N VAL A 61 -3.79 -1.07 -14.03
CA VAL A 61 -4.73 -0.68 -12.98
C VAL A 61 -4.98 0.82 -13.01
N GLN A 62 -6.23 1.22 -12.81
CA GLN A 62 -6.60 2.64 -12.67
C GLN A 62 -6.68 2.98 -11.19
N ILE A 63 -5.92 3.98 -10.77
CA ILE A 63 -5.88 4.47 -9.39
C ILE A 63 -6.07 5.99 -9.43
N LEU A 64 -7.09 6.49 -8.69
CA LEU A 64 -7.35 7.94 -8.60
C LEU A 64 -7.47 8.63 -9.96
N GLY A 65 -8.09 7.96 -10.93
CA GLY A 65 -8.29 8.49 -12.27
C GLY A 65 -7.09 8.38 -13.21
N ALA A 66 -5.97 7.83 -12.77
CA ALA A 66 -4.78 7.65 -13.57
C ALA A 66 -4.45 6.17 -13.79
N LYS A 67 -3.83 5.84 -14.90
CA LYS A 67 -3.46 4.46 -15.24
C LYS A 67 -2.02 4.18 -14.81
N PHE A 68 -1.86 3.10 -14.05
CA PHE A 68 -0.57 2.62 -13.57
C PHE A 68 -0.29 1.24 -14.17
N ASP A 69 0.93 1.03 -14.63
CA ASP A 69 1.38 -0.30 -15.01
C ASP A 69 1.62 -1.13 -13.75
N CYS A 70 1.22 -2.39 -13.77
CA CYS A 70 1.48 -3.36 -12.72
C CYS A 70 1.84 -4.71 -13.32
N VAL A 71 2.17 -5.70 -12.48
CA VAL A 71 2.59 -7.02 -12.98
C VAL A 71 1.52 -8.10 -12.85
N ASP A 72 0.44 -7.79 -12.12
CA ASP A 72 -0.60 -8.77 -11.83
C ASP A 72 -1.48 -9.08 -13.03
N THR A 73 -1.90 -10.33 -13.11
CA THR A 73 -2.79 -10.86 -14.16
C THR A 73 -3.89 -11.70 -13.51
N GLY A 74 -4.93 -12.03 -14.31
CA GLY A 74 -5.98 -12.95 -13.86
C GLY A 74 -7.12 -12.31 -13.08
N PHE A 75 -7.16 -10.98 -12.95
CA PHE A 75 -8.27 -10.28 -12.30
C PHE A 75 -9.46 -10.04 -13.21
N GLY A 76 -9.28 -10.15 -14.53
CA GLY A 76 -10.32 -9.85 -15.49
C GLY A 76 -10.26 -8.40 -15.98
N GLN A 77 -11.37 -7.92 -16.56
CA GLN A 77 -11.46 -6.55 -17.09
C GLN A 77 -12.40 -5.71 -16.22
N ASN A 78 -11.99 -4.47 -15.97
CA ASN A 78 -12.80 -3.48 -15.24
C ASN A 78 -13.28 -3.98 -13.87
N LYS A 79 -12.41 -4.72 -13.16
CA LYS A 79 -12.74 -5.27 -11.85
C LYS A 79 -12.30 -4.33 -10.74
N PRO A 80 -13.21 -3.96 -9.80
CA PRO A 80 -12.83 -3.21 -8.61
C PRO A 80 -11.86 -4.03 -7.74
N VAL A 81 -10.78 -3.39 -7.30
CA VAL A 81 -9.75 -4.02 -6.48
C VAL A 81 -9.27 -3.07 -5.40
N ASP A 82 -8.56 -3.60 -4.41
CA ASP A 82 -7.77 -2.81 -3.48
C ASP A 82 -6.33 -2.80 -3.96
N VAL A 83 -5.71 -1.63 -3.94
CA VAL A 83 -4.31 -1.45 -4.32
C VAL A 83 -3.51 -1.09 -3.09
N VAL A 84 -2.44 -1.83 -2.84
CA VAL A 84 -1.55 -1.62 -1.69
C VAL A 84 -0.17 -1.23 -2.20
N ILE A 85 0.31 -0.09 -1.74
CA ILE A 85 1.63 0.44 -2.08
C ILE A 85 2.33 0.85 -0.78
N ARG A 86 3.49 0.26 -0.51
CA ARG A 86 4.28 0.60 0.68
C ARG A 86 4.84 2.02 0.57
N PRO A 87 4.93 2.77 1.70
CA PRO A 87 5.45 4.13 1.66
C PRO A 87 6.88 4.25 1.09
N GLU A 88 7.73 3.27 1.34
CA GLU A 88 9.10 3.23 0.82
C GLU A 88 9.19 2.97 -0.68
N ASP A 89 8.11 2.48 -1.28
CA ASP A 89 8.04 2.18 -2.71
C ASP A 89 7.43 3.30 -3.55
N VAL A 90 7.03 4.39 -2.90
CA VAL A 90 6.53 5.57 -3.60
C VAL A 90 7.70 6.48 -3.92
N ASP A 91 7.95 6.71 -5.20
CA ASP A 91 9.00 7.60 -5.66
C ASP A 91 8.44 9.00 -5.93
N LEU A 92 9.06 10.00 -5.33
CA LEU A 92 8.76 11.40 -5.64
C LEU A 92 9.73 11.89 -6.70
N VAL A 93 9.17 12.34 -7.80
CA VAL A 93 9.91 12.77 -8.99
C VAL A 93 9.47 14.17 -9.40
N GLU A 94 10.06 14.70 -10.46
CA GLU A 94 9.58 15.95 -11.06
C GLU A 94 8.11 15.79 -11.50
N PRO A 95 7.28 16.84 -11.38
CA PRO A 95 5.83 16.71 -11.66
C PRO A 95 5.52 16.09 -13.02
N GLU A 96 6.27 16.44 -14.06
CA GLU A 96 6.04 15.93 -15.41
C GLU A 96 6.49 14.48 -15.61
N LYS A 97 7.26 13.92 -14.68
CA LYS A 97 7.75 12.54 -14.75
C LYS A 97 6.90 11.56 -13.93
N GLY A 98 5.99 12.07 -13.13
CA GLY A 98 5.09 11.24 -12.33
C GLY A 98 3.86 10.82 -13.10
N THR A 99 3.24 9.73 -12.65
CA THR A 99 1.95 9.29 -13.19
C THR A 99 0.82 10.22 -12.73
N ILE A 100 0.93 10.71 -11.49
CA ILE A 100 0.06 11.76 -10.97
C ILE A 100 0.91 12.85 -10.30
N THR A 101 0.33 14.01 -10.11
CA THR A 101 1.02 15.16 -9.52
C THR A 101 0.34 15.56 -8.22
N GLY A 102 1.13 15.90 -7.22
CA GLY A 102 0.61 16.33 -5.92
C GLY A 102 1.50 17.37 -5.27
N VAL A 103 1.14 17.71 -4.04
CA VAL A 103 1.85 18.71 -3.23
C VAL A 103 2.19 18.08 -1.88
N VAL A 104 3.44 18.28 -1.44
CA VAL A 104 3.87 17.83 -0.11
C VAL A 104 3.16 18.67 0.95
N THR A 105 2.46 18.01 1.87
CA THR A 105 1.69 18.66 2.92
C THR A 105 2.33 18.54 4.30
N HIS A 106 3.09 17.46 4.54
CA HIS A 106 3.78 17.22 5.81
C HIS A 106 5.16 16.63 5.55
N LEU A 107 6.09 16.94 6.45
CA LEU A 107 7.48 16.47 6.39
C LEU A 107 7.98 16.26 7.81
N ILE A 108 8.43 15.04 8.12
CA ILE A 108 8.98 14.68 9.42
C ILE A 108 10.30 13.93 9.21
N PHE A 109 11.34 14.33 9.94
CA PHE A 109 12.60 13.58 9.92
C PHE A 109 12.54 12.44 10.95
N LYS A 110 12.76 11.21 10.50
CA LYS A 110 12.70 10.00 11.33
C LYS A 110 14.08 9.41 11.66
N GLY A 111 15.15 10.11 11.34
CA GLY A 111 16.52 9.67 11.58
C GLY A 111 17.15 8.99 10.38
N VAL A 112 16.63 7.83 9.96
CA VAL A 112 17.14 7.09 8.80
C VAL A 112 16.47 7.49 7.51
N HIS A 113 15.27 8.08 7.58
CA HIS A 113 14.51 8.53 6.42
C HIS A 113 13.61 9.70 6.80
N TYR A 114 13.06 10.35 5.80
CA TYR A 114 12.00 11.35 5.95
C TYR A 114 10.65 10.68 5.72
N GLU A 115 9.67 11.06 6.52
CA GLU A 115 8.28 10.68 6.30
C GLU A 115 7.55 11.91 5.77
N MET A 116 6.92 11.76 4.62
CA MET A 116 6.18 12.84 3.96
C MET A 116 4.76 12.40 3.68
N GLU A 117 3.86 13.38 3.71
CA GLU A 117 2.51 13.20 3.21
C GLU A 117 2.36 14.07 1.97
N VAL A 118 1.80 13.48 0.90
CA VAL A 118 1.60 14.14 -0.38
C VAL A 118 0.15 14.07 -0.76
N GLN A 119 -0.48 15.21 -0.92
CA GLN A 119 -1.86 15.29 -1.39
C GLN A 119 -1.89 15.26 -2.90
N ALA A 120 -2.46 14.21 -3.47
CA ALA A 120 -2.56 14.04 -4.92
C ALA A 120 -3.87 13.35 -5.29
N ASN A 121 -4.62 13.94 -6.19
CA ASN A 121 -5.88 13.41 -6.71
C ASN A 121 -6.88 13.02 -5.60
N GLY A 122 -6.94 13.80 -4.53
CA GLY A 122 -7.89 13.58 -3.43
C GLY A 122 -7.46 12.53 -2.40
N PHE A 123 -6.27 11.98 -2.53
CA PHE A 123 -5.71 11.00 -1.60
C PHE A 123 -4.44 11.54 -0.96
N GLU A 124 -4.27 11.25 0.32
CA GLU A 124 -3.06 11.64 1.06
C GLU A 124 -2.10 10.45 1.09
N TRP A 125 -1.04 10.55 0.27
CA TRP A 125 -0.03 9.51 0.15
C TRP A 125 0.97 9.61 1.27
N LEU A 126 1.28 8.48 1.89
CA LEU A 126 2.37 8.36 2.85
C LEU A 126 3.63 7.92 2.10
N VAL A 127 4.72 8.66 2.26
CA VAL A 127 5.97 8.42 1.54
C VAL A 127 7.13 8.38 2.52
N HIS A 128 7.96 7.35 2.44
CA HIS A 128 9.22 7.24 3.17
C HIS A 128 10.36 7.33 2.16
N SER A 129 11.24 8.30 2.34
CA SER A 129 12.36 8.53 1.41
C SER A 129 13.59 9.03 2.14
N THR A 130 14.75 8.71 1.62
CA THR A 130 16.01 9.31 2.09
C THR A 130 16.19 10.72 1.54
N ASP A 131 15.44 11.09 0.51
CA ASP A 131 15.44 12.43 -0.06
C ASP A 131 14.34 13.27 0.58
N MET A 132 14.64 14.54 0.81
CA MET A 132 13.72 15.49 1.41
C MET A 132 13.04 16.34 0.33
N PHE A 133 11.72 16.47 0.45
CA PHE A 133 10.93 17.40 -0.36
C PHE A 133 10.17 18.33 0.60
N PRO A 134 10.37 19.64 0.51
CA PRO A 134 9.77 20.56 1.48
C PRO A 134 8.26 20.69 1.30
N VAL A 135 7.57 20.97 2.41
CA VAL A 135 6.14 21.26 2.40
C VAL A 135 5.82 22.37 1.40
N GLY A 136 4.80 22.17 0.60
CA GLY A 136 4.40 23.10 -0.45
C GLY A 136 5.00 22.82 -1.83
N GLN A 137 5.98 21.93 -1.92
CA GLN A 137 6.59 21.58 -3.20
C GLN A 137 5.65 20.69 -4.03
N LYS A 138 5.54 21.01 -5.31
CA LYS A 138 4.83 20.18 -6.28
C LYS A 138 5.74 19.04 -6.72
N VAL A 139 5.23 17.81 -6.66
CA VAL A 139 5.97 16.58 -7.00
C VAL A 139 5.13 15.67 -7.88
N GLY A 140 5.81 14.81 -8.64
CA GLY A 140 5.17 13.70 -9.33
C GLY A 140 5.28 12.44 -8.49
N ILE A 141 4.28 11.58 -8.57
CA ILE A 141 4.26 10.28 -7.91
C ILE A 141 4.51 9.20 -8.95
N HIS A 142 5.54 8.42 -8.73
CA HIS A 142 5.91 7.27 -9.55
C HIS A 142 6.02 6.04 -8.67
N VAL A 143 5.50 4.91 -9.15
CA VAL A 143 5.62 3.61 -8.47
C VAL A 143 6.04 2.57 -9.50
N ASP A 144 7.08 1.80 -9.17
CA ASP A 144 7.51 0.71 -10.02
C ASP A 144 6.37 -0.33 -10.14
N PRO A 145 6.10 -0.87 -11.32
CA PRO A 145 5.04 -1.86 -11.50
C PRO A 145 5.13 -3.07 -10.56
N PHE A 146 6.32 -3.49 -10.18
CA PHE A 146 6.51 -4.60 -9.23
C PHE A 146 6.10 -4.26 -7.81
N ASP A 147 6.04 -2.99 -7.46
CA ASP A 147 5.73 -2.52 -6.11
C ASP A 147 4.25 -2.20 -5.90
N ILE A 148 3.43 -2.37 -6.93
CA ILE A 148 1.99 -2.20 -6.86
C ILE A 148 1.35 -3.57 -6.60
N GLN A 149 0.76 -3.73 -5.43
CA GLN A 149 0.10 -4.98 -5.05
C GLN A 149 -1.39 -4.87 -5.26
N ILE A 150 -1.97 -5.79 -6.01
CA ILE A 150 -3.40 -5.83 -6.32
C ILE A 150 -4.06 -6.91 -5.48
N MET A 151 -5.14 -6.56 -4.80
CA MET A 151 -5.88 -7.47 -3.93
C MET A 151 -7.36 -7.46 -4.29
N ASN A 152 -7.99 -8.62 -4.21
CA ASN A 152 -9.44 -8.70 -4.37
C ASN A 152 -10.13 -7.99 -3.21
N LYS A 153 -11.23 -7.31 -3.50
CA LYS A 153 -12.10 -6.80 -2.45
C LYS A 153 -12.84 -7.95 -1.77
N PRO A 154 -13.20 -7.79 -0.49
CA PRO A 154 -14.05 -8.77 0.20
C PRO A 154 -15.36 -8.99 -0.55
N GLU A 155 -15.83 -10.25 -0.57
CA GLU A 155 -17.06 -10.60 -1.29
C GLU A 155 -18.34 -10.32 -0.49
N SER A 156 -18.20 -10.18 0.84
CA SER A 156 -19.35 -9.98 1.75
C SER A 156 -19.01 -8.94 2.82
N GLU A 157 -20.04 -8.36 3.42
CA GLU A 157 -19.89 -7.42 4.53
C GLU A 157 -19.20 -8.08 5.73
N ASP A 158 -19.49 -9.36 6.00
CA ASP A 158 -18.86 -10.11 7.08
C ASP A 158 -17.36 -10.29 6.82
N GLU A 159 -17.00 -10.60 5.58
CA GLU A 159 -15.62 -10.74 5.17
C GLU A 159 -14.88 -9.40 5.23
N GLU A 160 -15.53 -8.33 4.81
CA GLU A 160 -14.99 -6.98 4.91
C GLU A 160 -14.80 -6.59 6.38
N ALA A 161 -15.76 -6.85 7.23
CA ALA A 161 -15.66 -6.56 8.67
C ALA A 161 -14.51 -7.32 9.33
N ILE A 162 -14.29 -8.57 8.94
CA ILE A 162 -13.18 -9.40 9.45
C ILE A 162 -11.85 -8.89 8.89
N GLY A 163 -11.81 -8.51 7.62
CA GLY A 163 -10.59 -8.12 6.93
C GLY A 163 -10.08 -6.70 7.20
N VAL A 164 -10.95 -5.76 7.54
CA VAL A 164 -10.61 -4.33 7.62
C VAL A 164 -10.95 -3.67 8.95
N ASN A 165 -11.87 -4.19 9.72
CA ASN A 165 -12.27 -3.61 11.00
C ASN A 165 -11.51 -4.26 12.15
N GLU A 166 -10.66 -3.53 12.73
CA GLU A 166 -9.90 -3.96 13.87
C GLU A 166 -10.48 -3.49 15.16
#